data_1056b2bc2a8eb1d618ae114adfb5d252
#
_entry.id   1056b2bc2a8eb1d618ae114adfb5d252
#
_cell.length_a   1.000
_cell.length_b   1.000
_cell.length_c   1.000
_cell.angle_alpha   90.00
_cell.angle_beta   90.00
_cell.angle_gamma   90.00
#
_symmetry.space_group_name_H-M   'P 1'
#
loop_
_entity.id
_entity.type
_entity.pdbx_description
1 polymer ?
#
loop_
_entity_poly.entity_id
_entity_poly.type
_entity_poly.pdbx_seq_one_letter_code
_entity_poly.pdbx_strand_id
1 'polypeptide(L)'
;MIPDCRSGDGKGGGRTIQKYQIIYADPPWDYQQCRLSGSAKKHYPTMRIEELCALPVAEIADRDCALFLWATFPQLPEALRLIQAWGFVYKTVAFVWLKQNRKALTWFYGLGFWTRRNAEICLLATKGHPKRQSAGIHQLVISPVERHSKKPNEVREKIVALMGDVPRIELFARQQTPGWDVWGNEVENSTALLKEG
;
A
#
# COMPACT_ATOMS: atom_id res chain seq x y z
N MET A 1 38.51 22.57 49.41
CA MET A 1 37.74 23.12 48.32
C MET A 1 37.85 22.14 47.16
N ILE A 2 36.86 21.25 46.96
CA ILE A 2 36.82 20.17 45.95
C ILE A 2 35.81 20.61 44.91
N PRO A 3 36.11 20.68 43.58
CA PRO A 3 35.12 20.99 42.58
C PRO A 3 34.24 19.79 42.25
N ASP A 4 32.97 20.05 42.26
CA ASP A 4 31.85 19.19 41.95
C ASP A 4 31.86 18.77 40.46
N CYS A 5 31.98 17.46 40.15
CA CYS A 5 31.84 16.89 38.84
C CYS A 5 30.36 16.63 38.55
N ARG A 6 29.68 17.58 37.90
CA ARG A 6 28.34 17.35 37.38
C ARG A 6 28.42 16.46 36.16
N SER A 7 27.80 15.31 36.30
CA SER A 7 27.53 14.33 35.27
C SER A 7 26.72 14.96 34.12
N GLY A 8 27.28 14.92 32.91
CA GLY A 8 26.57 15.28 31.70
C GLY A 8 25.51 14.20 31.35
N ASP A 9 24.26 14.56 31.43
CA ASP A 9 23.16 13.75 30.93
C ASP A 9 23.25 13.62 29.40
N GLY A 10 23.73 12.47 28.96
CA GLY A 10 23.67 12.06 27.57
C GLY A 10 22.22 11.80 27.18
N LYS A 11 21.54 12.82 26.61
CA LYS A 11 20.29 12.64 25.92
C LYS A 11 20.54 11.76 24.71
N GLY A 12 20.30 10.47 24.84
CA GLY A 12 20.13 9.54 23.75
C GLY A 12 18.89 9.96 22.95
N GLY A 13 19.10 10.68 21.85
CA GLY A 13 18.06 11.03 20.89
C GLY A 13 17.56 9.77 20.19
N GLY A 14 16.64 9.04 20.81
CA GLY A 14 15.89 7.99 20.15
C GLY A 14 15.14 8.62 18.98
N ARG A 15 15.47 8.23 17.73
CA ARG A 15 14.69 8.64 16.56
C ARG A 15 13.25 8.16 16.76
N THR A 16 12.34 9.09 16.99
CA THR A 16 10.91 8.79 17.06
C THR A 16 10.47 8.34 15.66
N ILE A 17 10.09 7.08 15.55
CA ILE A 17 9.58 6.51 14.31
C ILE A 17 8.22 7.15 14.01
N GLN A 18 8.09 7.77 12.83
CA GLN A 18 6.82 8.33 12.36
C GLN A 18 5.77 7.21 12.30
N LYS A 19 4.59 7.46 12.87
CA LYS A 19 3.44 6.55 12.85
C LYS A 19 2.38 7.05 11.88
N TYR A 20 1.75 6.10 11.17
CA TYR A 20 0.76 6.40 10.15
C TYR A 20 -0.61 5.84 10.51
N GLN A 21 -1.64 6.65 10.31
CA GLN A 21 -3.05 6.26 10.48
C GLN A 21 -3.64 5.70 9.19
N ILE A 22 -2.98 5.95 8.05
CA ILE A 22 -3.32 5.35 6.77
C ILE A 22 -2.06 4.76 6.16
N ILE A 23 -2.14 3.48 5.76
CA ILE A 23 -1.14 2.82 4.94
C ILE A 23 -1.83 2.40 3.63
N TYR A 24 -1.29 2.85 2.50
CA TYR A 24 -1.74 2.49 1.15
C TYR A 24 -0.64 1.72 0.46
N ALA A 25 -0.92 0.53 -0.08
CA ALA A 25 0.09 -0.36 -0.60
C ALA A 25 -0.33 -1.04 -1.90
N ASP A 26 0.58 -1.06 -2.89
CA ASP A 26 0.47 -1.81 -4.14
C ASP A 26 1.68 -2.75 -4.29
N PRO A 27 1.71 -3.90 -3.57
CA PRO A 27 2.87 -4.77 -3.56
C PRO A 27 3.23 -5.31 -4.96
N PRO A 28 4.53 -5.45 -5.26
CA PRO A 28 5.00 -6.05 -6.51
C PRO A 28 4.90 -7.58 -6.45
N TRP A 29 3.66 -8.11 -6.54
CA TRP A 29 3.36 -9.53 -6.41
C TRP A 29 4.16 -10.41 -7.37
N ASP A 30 4.81 -11.48 -6.87
CA ASP A 30 5.39 -12.52 -7.71
C ASP A 30 4.30 -13.52 -8.13
N TYR A 31 3.98 -13.51 -9.42
CA TYR A 31 3.03 -14.44 -10.03
C TYR A 31 3.75 -15.77 -10.36
N GLN A 32 4.01 -16.61 -9.37
CA GLN A 32 4.71 -17.90 -9.57
C GLN A 32 4.00 -18.84 -10.57
N GLN A 33 2.71 -18.66 -10.82
CA GLN A 33 1.93 -19.54 -11.69
C GLN A 33 1.94 -19.14 -13.17
N CYS A 34 2.48 -18.01 -13.57
CA CYS A 34 2.54 -17.61 -14.97
C CYS A 34 3.90 -17.92 -15.60
N ARG A 35 4.14 -19.21 -15.93
CA ARG A 35 5.27 -19.64 -16.79
C ARG A 35 5.10 -19.24 -18.25
N LEU A 36 4.11 -18.44 -18.62
CA LEU A 36 3.90 -17.98 -19.97
C LEU A 36 4.85 -16.85 -20.33
N SER A 37 5.48 -16.96 -21.49
CA SER A 37 6.27 -15.93 -22.18
C SER A 37 5.51 -14.60 -22.18
N GLY A 38 5.98 -13.59 -21.41
CA GLY A 38 5.32 -12.29 -21.26
C GLY A 38 4.93 -11.92 -19.83
N SER A 39 5.31 -12.73 -18.82
CA SER A 39 5.03 -12.45 -17.41
C SER A 39 5.75 -11.19 -16.90
N ALA A 40 5.21 -10.57 -15.85
CA ALA A 40 5.68 -9.34 -15.21
C ALA A 40 7.17 -9.32 -14.81
N LYS A 41 7.82 -10.49 -14.67
CA LYS A 41 9.26 -10.65 -14.40
C LYS A 41 10.20 -9.90 -15.37
N LYS A 42 9.74 -9.56 -16.58
CA LYS A 42 10.56 -8.81 -17.56
C LYS A 42 10.58 -7.29 -17.33
N HIS A 43 9.69 -6.77 -16.47
CA HIS A 43 9.50 -5.32 -16.37
C HIS A 43 9.77 -4.72 -14.99
N TYR A 44 9.65 -5.49 -13.89
CA TYR A 44 9.85 -4.97 -12.52
C TYR A 44 10.37 -6.07 -11.59
N PRO A 45 11.22 -5.74 -10.59
CA PRO A 45 11.54 -6.66 -9.52
C PRO A 45 10.26 -6.98 -8.75
N THR A 46 9.91 -8.27 -8.70
CA THR A 46 8.80 -8.79 -7.91
C THR A 46 9.30 -9.29 -6.57
N MET A 47 8.46 -9.28 -5.53
CA MET A 47 8.76 -9.82 -4.21
C MET A 47 7.93 -11.06 -3.93
N ARG A 48 8.56 -12.07 -3.31
CA ARG A 48 7.86 -13.26 -2.84
C ARG A 48 6.98 -12.90 -1.63
N ILE A 49 5.94 -13.67 -1.40
CA ILE A 49 5.02 -13.41 -0.28
C ILE A 49 5.73 -13.46 1.07
N GLU A 50 6.76 -14.31 1.24
CA GLU A 50 7.56 -14.39 2.44
C GLU A 50 8.35 -13.09 2.71
N GLU A 51 8.91 -12.49 1.66
CA GLU A 51 9.64 -11.22 1.72
C GLU A 51 8.69 -10.06 2.07
N LEU A 52 7.50 -10.03 1.44
CA LEU A 52 6.47 -9.05 1.77
C LEU A 52 5.99 -9.17 3.22
N CYS A 53 5.78 -10.40 3.71
CA CYS A 53 5.37 -10.65 5.09
C CYS A 53 6.43 -10.27 6.12
N ALA A 54 7.72 -10.31 5.75
CA ALA A 54 8.83 -9.95 6.63
C ALA A 54 9.03 -8.42 6.79
N LEU A 55 8.38 -7.60 5.95
CA LEU A 55 8.46 -6.15 6.09
C LEU A 55 7.83 -5.68 7.41
N PRO A 56 8.52 -4.82 8.21
CA PRO A 56 8.06 -4.42 9.54
C PRO A 56 6.99 -3.32 9.50
N VAL A 57 5.94 -3.53 8.68
CA VAL A 57 4.85 -2.56 8.49
C VAL A 57 4.09 -2.30 9.79
N ALA A 58 3.99 -3.29 10.66
CA ALA A 58 3.38 -3.12 11.99
C ALA A 58 4.08 -2.04 12.83
N GLU A 59 5.39 -1.80 12.60
CA GLU A 59 6.19 -0.82 13.34
C GLU A 59 5.94 0.62 12.94
N ILE A 60 5.45 0.86 11.70
CA ILE A 60 5.08 2.20 11.23
C ILE A 60 3.58 2.46 11.37
N ALA A 61 2.78 1.45 11.61
CA ALA A 61 1.36 1.59 11.84
C ALA A 61 1.06 2.22 13.21
N ASP A 62 0.18 3.23 13.24
CA ASP A 62 -0.37 3.78 14.48
C ASP A 62 -1.22 2.71 15.20
N ARG A 63 -1.58 3.00 16.48
CA ARG A 63 -2.50 2.16 17.26
C ARG A 63 -3.81 1.93 16.51
N ASP A 64 -4.35 2.99 15.93
CA ASP A 64 -5.59 2.99 15.16
C ASP A 64 -5.26 3.33 13.70
N CYS A 65 -5.08 2.31 12.86
CA CYS A 65 -4.59 2.44 11.49
C CYS A 65 -5.45 1.68 10.49
N ALA A 66 -5.70 2.30 9.33
CA ALA A 66 -6.36 1.68 8.18
C ALA A 66 -5.33 1.33 7.10
N LEU A 67 -5.37 0.09 6.63
CA LEU A 67 -4.58 -0.42 5.52
C LEU A 67 -5.48 -0.55 4.28
N PHE A 68 -5.04 0.05 3.16
CA PHE A 68 -5.62 -0.09 1.83
C PHE A 68 -4.63 -0.85 0.95
N LEU A 69 -4.94 -2.11 0.62
CA LEU A 69 -4.02 -3.03 -0.06
C LEU A 69 -4.56 -3.45 -1.42
N TRP A 70 -3.83 -3.12 -2.49
CA TRP A 70 -4.16 -3.60 -3.84
C TRP A 70 -3.84 -5.07 -4.03
N ALA A 71 -4.78 -5.77 -4.62
CA ALA A 71 -4.61 -7.15 -5.04
C ALA A 71 -5.35 -7.41 -6.36
N THR A 72 -4.83 -8.35 -7.14
CA THR A 72 -5.61 -8.96 -8.20
C THR A 72 -6.40 -10.14 -7.64
N PHE A 73 -7.51 -10.52 -8.28
CA PHE A 73 -8.33 -11.63 -7.78
C PHE A 73 -7.55 -12.95 -7.55
N PRO A 74 -6.61 -13.37 -8.43
CA PRO A 74 -5.80 -14.55 -8.18
C PRO A 74 -4.87 -14.45 -6.97
N GLN A 75 -4.50 -13.23 -6.55
CA GLN A 75 -3.61 -12.98 -5.41
C GLN A 75 -4.38 -12.72 -4.10
N LEU A 76 -5.69 -12.91 -4.10
CA LEU A 76 -6.51 -12.67 -2.91
C LEU A 76 -6.08 -13.50 -1.69
N PRO A 77 -5.75 -14.81 -1.81
CA PRO A 77 -5.27 -15.59 -0.67
C PRO A 77 -3.97 -15.03 -0.07
N GLU A 78 -3.00 -14.68 -0.92
CA GLU A 78 -1.73 -14.08 -0.51
C GLU A 78 -1.93 -12.70 0.13
N ALA A 79 -2.85 -11.91 -0.42
CA ALA A 79 -3.17 -10.59 0.14
C ALA A 79 -3.78 -10.69 1.54
N LEU A 80 -4.66 -11.66 1.78
CA LEU A 80 -5.21 -11.92 3.11
C LEU A 80 -4.14 -12.40 4.10
N ARG A 81 -3.21 -13.27 3.65
CA ARG A 81 -2.05 -13.68 4.44
C ARG A 81 -1.17 -12.49 4.80
N LEU A 82 -0.90 -11.61 3.84
CA LEU A 82 -0.09 -10.40 4.03
C LEU A 82 -0.71 -9.45 5.05
N ILE A 83 -2.02 -9.20 4.94
CA ILE A 83 -2.78 -8.38 5.90
C ILE A 83 -2.57 -8.89 7.33
N GLN A 84 -2.66 -10.21 7.55
CA GLN A 84 -2.46 -10.81 8.87
C GLN A 84 -1.01 -10.70 9.33
N ALA A 85 -0.03 -10.95 8.45
CA ALA A 85 1.39 -10.83 8.77
C ALA A 85 1.79 -9.41 9.19
N TRP A 86 1.16 -8.38 8.62
CA TRP A 86 1.37 -6.98 9.00
C TRP A 86 0.58 -6.54 10.24
N GLY A 87 -0.15 -7.48 10.90
CA GLY A 87 -0.89 -7.21 12.14
C GLY A 87 -2.23 -6.50 11.95
N PHE A 88 -2.84 -6.60 10.75
CA PHE A 88 -4.14 -6.04 10.45
C PHE A 88 -5.23 -7.12 10.37
N VAL A 89 -6.48 -6.69 10.53
CA VAL A 89 -7.67 -7.52 10.40
C VAL A 89 -8.45 -7.07 9.17
N TYR A 90 -8.63 -7.96 8.19
CA TYR A 90 -9.44 -7.71 6.99
C TYR A 90 -10.86 -7.29 7.36
N LYS A 91 -11.41 -6.31 6.68
CA LYS A 91 -12.79 -5.81 6.88
C LYS A 91 -13.65 -6.01 5.65
N THR A 92 -13.21 -5.52 4.48
CA THR A 92 -13.99 -5.54 3.25
C THR A 92 -13.11 -5.18 2.04
N VAL A 93 -13.72 -5.21 0.86
CA VAL A 93 -13.15 -4.55 -0.32
C VAL A 93 -13.50 -3.06 -0.25
N ALA A 94 -12.48 -2.18 -0.14
CA ALA A 94 -12.66 -0.74 -0.13
C ALA A 94 -13.05 -0.22 -1.51
N PHE A 95 -12.27 -0.60 -2.54
CA PHE A 95 -12.48 -0.14 -3.90
C PHE A 95 -12.37 -1.27 -4.91
N VAL A 96 -13.18 -1.18 -5.97
CA VAL A 96 -13.11 -2.02 -7.16
C VAL A 96 -12.82 -1.12 -8.35
N TRP A 97 -11.64 -1.26 -8.94
CA TRP A 97 -11.28 -0.53 -10.15
C TRP A 97 -11.74 -1.29 -11.38
N LEU A 98 -12.71 -0.75 -12.10
CA LEU A 98 -13.13 -1.21 -13.42
C LEU A 98 -12.31 -0.48 -14.49
N LYS A 99 -11.53 -1.24 -15.23
CA LYS A 99 -10.56 -0.72 -16.20
C LYS A 99 -11.21 -0.37 -17.53
N GLN A 100 -11.00 0.83 -18.00
CA GLN A 100 -11.39 1.29 -19.33
C GLN A 100 -10.19 1.37 -20.27
N ASN A 101 -10.46 1.32 -21.57
CA ASN A 101 -9.47 1.60 -22.60
C ASN A 101 -9.14 3.10 -22.64
N ARG A 102 -7.88 3.45 -22.96
CA ARG A 102 -7.44 4.86 -23.00
C ARG A 102 -8.11 5.69 -24.10
N LYS A 103 -8.38 5.06 -25.24
CA LYS A 103 -8.81 5.76 -26.46
C LYS A 103 -10.28 5.59 -26.78
N ALA A 104 -11.02 4.81 -25.99
CA ALA A 104 -12.42 4.54 -26.19
C ALA A 104 -13.11 4.29 -24.84
N LEU A 105 -14.38 4.67 -24.74
CA LEU A 105 -15.22 4.40 -23.56
C LEU A 105 -15.67 2.94 -23.51
N THR A 106 -14.76 2.02 -23.83
CA THR A 106 -14.98 0.57 -23.78
C THR A 106 -14.18 -0.05 -22.66
N TRP A 107 -14.57 -1.24 -22.22
CA TRP A 107 -13.89 -1.97 -21.17
C TRP A 107 -12.52 -2.49 -21.65
N PHE A 108 -11.51 -2.33 -20.81
CA PHE A 108 -10.23 -2.99 -21.00
C PHE A 108 -10.37 -4.48 -20.66
N TYR A 109 -9.83 -5.35 -21.52
CA TYR A 109 -9.81 -6.79 -21.29
C TYR A 109 -8.37 -7.29 -21.25
N GLY A 110 -7.90 -7.61 -20.05
CA GLY A 110 -6.61 -8.28 -19.84
C GLY A 110 -6.70 -9.79 -20.08
N LEU A 111 -5.55 -10.41 -20.28
CA LEU A 111 -5.45 -11.86 -20.37
C LEU A 111 -5.78 -12.53 -19.04
N GLY A 112 -6.58 -13.58 -19.08
CA GLY A 112 -6.93 -14.41 -17.94
C GLY A 112 -7.19 -15.84 -18.38
N PHE A 113 -6.98 -16.83 -17.48
CA PHE A 113 -7.15 -18.24 -17.83
C PHE A 113 -8.62 -18.64 -17.94
N TRP A 114 -9.46 -18.13 -17.03
CA TRP A 114 -10.89 -18.46 -17.00
C TRP A 114 -11.74 -17.35 -17.61
N THR A 115 -11.57 -16.13 -17.12
CA THR A 115 -12.30 -14.97 -17.59
C THR A 115 -11.34 -13.86 -18.00
N ARG A 116 -11.80 -12.91 -18.81
CA ARG A 116 -11.01 -11.72 -19.16
C ARG A 116 -10.95 -10.76 -17.97
N ARG A 117 -9.73 -10.38 -17.57
CA ARG A 117 -9.52 -9.50 -16.41
C ARG A 117 -9.77 -8.06 -16.80
N ASN A 118 -10.74 -7.43 -16.18
CA ASN A 118 -11.03 -6.01 -16.37
C ASN A 118 -11.21 -5.25 -15.05
N ALA A 119 -10.96 -5.90 -13.92
CA ALA A 119 -11.03 -5.28 -12.61
C ALA A 119 -9.84 -5.64 -11.72
N GLU A 120 -9.53 -4.77 -10.75
CA GLU A 120 -8.66 -5.01 -9.60
C GLU A 120 -9.35 -4.53 -8.33
N ILE A 121 -8.97 -5.08 -7.19
CA ILE A 121 -9.55 -4.76 -5.90
C ILE A 121 -8.53 -4.12 -4.96
N CYS A 122 -9.01 -3.15 -4.17
CA CYS A 122 -8.27 -2.59 -3.05
C CYS A 122 -8.97 -3.03 -1.76
N LEU A 123 -8.29 -3.82 -0.96
CA LEU A 123 -8.80 -4.37 0.30
C LEU A 123 -8.67 -3.35 1.42
N LEU A 124 -9.66 -3.29 2.32
CA LEU A 124 -9.60 -2.56 3.58
C LEU A 124 -9.33 -3.51 4.72
N ALA A 125 -8.31 -3.22 5.50
CA ALA A 125 -8.02 -3.88 6.76
C ALA A 125 -7.74 -2.82 7.85
N THR A 126 -7.89 -3.18 9.12
CA THR A 126 -7.68 -2.26 10.23
C THR A 126 -6.82 -2.88 11.33
N LYS A 127 -6.02 -2.02 11.98
CA LYS A 127 -5.40 -2.25 13.27
C LYS A 127 -6.08 -1.30 14.26
N GLY A 128 -6.46 -1.79 15.45
CA GLY A 128 -7.25 -0.98 16.38
C GLY A 128 -8.64 -0.60 15.85
N HIS A 129 -9.04 0.63 16.09
CA HIS A 129 -10.37 1.16 15.78
C HIS A 129 -10.31 2.50 15.02
N PRO A 130 -9.70 2.56 13.82
CA PRO A 130 -9.67 3.78 13.04
C PRO A 130 -11.09 4.21 12.67
N LYS A 131 -11.35 5.51 12.73
CA LYS A 131 -12.66 6.08 12.43
C LYS A 131 -12.66 6.69 11.03
N ARG A 132 -13.70 6.36 10.23
CA ARG A 132 -13.96 7.07 8.98
C ARG A 132 -14.56 8.45 9.27
N GLN A 133 -14.24 9.44 8.46
CA GLN A 133 -14.84 10.77 8.51
C GLN A 133 -16.04 10.92 7.60
N SER A 134 -16.08 10.19 6.47
CA SER A 134 -17.19 10.22 5.52
C SER A 134 -17.81 8.84 5.33
N ALA A 135 -19.13 8.81 5.16
CA ALA A 135 -19.89 7.62 4.80
C ALA A 135 -20.28 7.58 3.31
N GLY A 136 -20.05 8.69 2.57
CA GLY A 136 -20.52 8.85 1.18
C GLY A 136 -19.52 8.42 0.10
N ILE A 137 -18.43 7.72 0.46
CA ILE A 137 -17.41 7.34 -0.52
C ILE A 137 -17.83 6.07 -1.25
N HIS A 138 -18.02 6.19 -2.57
CA HIS A 138 -18.41 5.07 -3.42
C HIS A 138 -17.26 4.09 -3.65
N GLN A 139 -17.59 2.79 -3.63
CA GLN A 139 -16.64 1.70 -3.78
C GLN A 139 -16.10 1.57 -5.22
N LEU A 140 -16.93 1.85 -6.24
CA LEU A 140 -16.52 1.71 -7.63
C LEU A 140 -15.64 2.87 -8.08
N VAL A 141 -14.58 2.51 -8.80
CA VAL A 141 -13.68 3.42 -9.50
C VAL A 141 -13.65 3.00 -10.96
N ILE A 142 -14.06 3.87 -11.86
CA ILE A 142 -14.09 3.61 -13.29
C ILE A 142 -13.12 4.58 -13.95
N SER A 143 -12.00 4.06 -14.44
CA SER A 143 -10.98 4.91 -15.06
C SER A 143 -10.14 4.16 -16.10
N PRO A 144 -9.59 4.88 -17.09
CA PRO A 144 -8.69 4.28 -18.06
C PRO A 144 -7.43 3.68 -17.42
N VAL A 145 -6.93 2.58 -18.03
CA VAL A 145 -5.58 2.10 -17.73
C VAL A 145 -4.55 3.14 -18.17
N GLU A 146 -3.58 3.44 -17.31
CA GLU A 146 -2.46 4.31 -17.64
C GLU A 146 -1.21 3.50 -18.00
N ARG A 147 -0.03 3.92 -17.52
CA ARG A 147 1.20 3.13 -17.66
C ARG A 147 1.05 1.80 -16.94
N HIS A 148 1.88 0.82 -17.31
CA HIS A 148 1.83 -0.53 -16.73
C HIS A 148 1.69 -0.48 -15.19
N SER A 149 0.63 -1.11 -14.68
CA SER A 149 0.36 -1.31 -13.23
C SER A 149 0.08 -0.04 -12.40
N LYS A 150 0.03 1.17 -12.99
CA LYS A 150 -0.29 2.39 -12.23
C LYS A 150 -1.76 2.36 -11.80
N LYS A 151 -2.00 2.50 -10.49
CA LYS A 151 -3.33 2.61 -9.93
C LYS A 151 -3.92 4.01 -10.13
N PRO A 152 -5.26 4.15 -10.19
CA PRO A 152 -5.91 5.45 -10.35
C PRO A 152 -5.57 6.42 -9.22
N ASN A 153 -5.17 7.66 -9.55
CA ASN A 153 -4.88 8.70 -8.55
C ASN A 153 -6.11 9.03 -7.68
N GLU A 154 -7.30 8.96 -8.27
CA GLU A 154 -8.60 9.13 -7.61
C GLU A 154 -8.73 8.29 -6.33
N VAL A 155 -8.09 7.12 -6.27
CA VAL A 155 -8.17 6.25 -5.08
C VAL A 155 -7.51 6.90 -3.87
N ARG A 156 -6.37 7.62 -4.04
CA ARG A 156 -5.73 8.36 -2.95
C ARG A 156 -6.65 9.46 -2.43
N GLU A 157 -7.30 10.19 -3.32
CA GLU A 157 -8.28 11.23 -2.98
C GLU A 157 -9.48 10.65 -2.21
N LYS A 158 -10.02 9.53 -2.68
CA LYS A 158 -11.11 8.79 -2.00
C LYS A 158 -10.69 8.30 -0.61
N ILE A 159 -9.46 7.83 -0.43
CA ILE A 159 -8.92 7.41 0.88
C ILE A 159 -8.86 8.60 1.84
N VAL A 160 -8.34 9.75 1.39
CA VAL A 160 -8.29 10.97 2.21
C VAL A 160 -9.70 11.46 2.53
N ALA A 161 -10.60 11.47 1.57
CA ALA A 161 -12.01 11.84 1.80
C ALA A 161 -12.72 10.88 2.79
N LEU A 162 -12.38 9.58 2.77
CA LEU A 162 -12.94 8.58 3.67
C LEU A 162 -12.40 8.74 5.10
N MET A 163 -11.08 8.91 5.26
CA MET A 163 -10.36 8.81 6.54
C MET A 163 -9.98 10.16 7.14
N GLY A 164 -9.94 11.22 6.32
CA GLY A 164 -9.48 12.55 6.70
C GLY A 164 -8.02 12.81 6.36
N ASP A 165 -7.61 14.06 6.61
CA ASP A 165 -6.23 14.52 6.41
C ASP A 165 -5.38 14.18 7.65
N VAL A 166 -4.93 12.92 7.71
CA VAL A 166 -4.16 12.35 8.80
C VAL A 166 -2.81 11.82 8.29
N PRO A 167 -1.83 11.54 9.18
CA PRO A 167 -0.55 10.95 8.79
C PRO A 167 -0.73 9.68 7.94
N ARG A 168 -0.16 9.69 6.73
CA ARG A 168 -0.35 8.63 5.74
C ARG A 168 0.91 8.35 4.94
N ILE A 169 1.05 7.09 4.54
CA ILE A 169 2.17 6.62 3.71
C ILE A 169 1.68 5.73 2.58
N GLU A 170 2.33 5.84 1.42
CA GLU A 170 2.21 4.91 0.31
C GLU A 170 3.43 4.00 0.26
N LEU A 171 3.22 2.69 0.41
CA LEU A 171 4.25 1.67 0.26
C LEU A 171 4.30 1.18 -1.18
N PHE A 172 5.53 0.87 -1.65
CA PHE A 172 5.84 0.49 -3.04
C PHE A 172 5.51 1.62 -4.02
N ALA A 173 5.64 2.86 -3.56
CA ALA A 173 5.38 4.06 -4.35
C ALA A 173 6.35 4.16 -5.54
N ARG A 174 5.84 4.65 -6.67
CA ARG A 174 6.62 4.91 -7.89
C ARG A 174 6.76 6.38 -8.21
N GLN A 175 6.15 7.23 -7.43
CA GLN A 175 6.20 8.69 -7.55
C GLN A 175 5.94 9.33 -6.20
N GLN A 176 6.49 10.53 -6.01
CA GLN A 176 6.12 11.38 -4.90
C GLN A 176 4.69 11.89 -5.12
N THR A 177 3.87 11.86 -4.06
CA THR A 177 2.50 12.37 -4.09
C THR A 177 2.34 13.42 -2.99
N PRO A 178 1.92 14.66 -3.29
CA PRO A 178 1.72 15.70 -2.29
C PRO A 178 0.85 15.23 -1.11
N GLY A 179 1.31 15.46 0.11
CA GLY A 179 0.61 15.09 1.34
C GLY A 179 0.68 13.59 1.69
N TRP A 180 1.47 12.79 0.98
CA TRP A 180 1.77 11.41 1.29
C TRP A 180 3.26 11.22 1.54
N ASP A 181 3.62 10.59 2.63
CA ASP A 181 4.92 9.98 2.74
C ASP A 181 4.99 8.76 1.82
N VAL A 182 6.18 8.42 1.34
CA VAL A 182 6.37 7.34 0.38
C VAL A 182 7.51 6.43 0.76
N TRP A 183 7.38 5.15 0.41
CA TRP A 183 8.44 4.18 0.43
C TRP A 183 8.34 3.28 -0.81
N GLY A 184 9.44 3.12 -1.56
CA GLY A 184 9.51 2.32 -2.77
C GLY A 184 10.85 2.45 -3.49
N ASN A 185 11.08 1.61 -4.50
CA ASN A 185 12.36 1.54 -5.21
C ASN A 185 12.55 2.66 -6.26
N GLU A 186 11.48 3.36 -6.63
CA GLU A 186 11.51 4.40 -7.67
C GLU A 186 11.39 5.82 -7.07
N VAL A 187 11.44 5.97 -5.75
CA VAL A 187 11.25 7.24 -5.03
C VAL A 187 12.31 7.45 -3.96
N GLU A 188 12.53 8.71 -3.57
CA GLU A 188 13.25 9.02 -2.33
C GLU A 188 12.34 8.70 -1.13
N ASN A 189 12.78 7.77 -0.28
CA ASN A 189 11.98 7.24 0.80
C ASN A 189 11.81 8.24 1.96
N SER A 190 10.59 8.48 2.39
CA SER A 190 10.26 9.34 3.53
C SER A 190 10.58 8.70 4.88
N THR A 191 10.72 7.37 4.95
CA THR A 191 11.02 6.64 6.18
C THR A 191 12.24 5.73 6.02
N ALA A 192 13.08 5.68 7.06
CA ALA A 192 14.27 4.83 7.08
C ALA A 192 14.03 3.42 7.65
N LEU A 193 12.79 3.12 8.07
CA LEU A 193 12.45 1.88 8.79
C LEU A 193 12.48 0.64 7.93
N LEU A 194 12.04 0.77 6.71
CA LEU A 194 12.02 -0.32 5.75
C LEU A 194 13.35 -0.29 5.00
N LYS A 195 14.47 -0.58 5.67
CA LYS A 195 15.73 -0.83 5.00
C LYS A 195 15.63 -2.17 4.30
N GLU A 196 15.98 -2.19 3.03
CA GLU A 196 16.26 -3.43 2.32
C GLU A 196 17.32 -4.22 3.12
N GLY A 197 16.99 -5.47 3.47
CA GLY A 197 17.91 -6.42 4.08
C GLY A 197 18.86 -6.98 3.05
#